data_ad0b2e52360cbab5441e254864035bd7
#
_entry.id   ad0b2e52360cbab5441e254864035bd7
#
_cell.length_a   1.000
_cell.length_b   1.000
_cell.length_c   1.000
_cell.angle_alpha   90.00
_cell.angle_beta   90.00
_cell.angle_gamma   90.00
#
_symmetry.space_group_name_H-M   'P 1'
#
loop_
_entity.id
_entity.type
_entity.pdbx_description
1 polymer ?
#
loop_
_entity_poly.entity_id
_entity_poly.type
_entity_poly.pdbx_seq_one_letter_code
_entity_poly.pdbx_strand_id
1 'polypeptide(L)'
;KYTDETGVQVTVVTAADGQYKTTLKSELAKKDAPTIFNIGSTADCAEYDKYIYDLKDSEIYKHLTDKSLALEYNGKVASVANCYECYGIIYNKAILEKYCSNYSGAVIKSVDDIKDLDTLEKVATDINEHVDDINKACDLHLTEAFASAGLDSGSNWRFTGHLAGLALYYEFKDDNVTEQPATIKGTYLPNYKKIFDLYITDSTT
;
A
#
# COMPACT_ATOMS: atom_id res chain seq x y z
N LYS A 1 11.43 11.12 -25.91
CA LYS A 1 10.63 12.35 -25.78
C LYS A 1 11.42 13.45 -25.05
N TYR A 2 11.79 13.25 -23.76
CA TYR A 2 12.53 14.29 -23.00
C TYR A 2 13.87 14.65 -23.65
N THR A 3 14.65 13.65 -24.07
CA THR A 3 15.92 13.85 -24.79
C THR A 3 15.72 14.60 -26.08
N ASP A 4 14.66 14.30 -26.85
CA ASP A 4 14.35 14.95 -28.13
C ASP A 4 13.96 16.43 -27.94
N GLU A 5 13.32 16.76 -26.84
CA GLU A 5 12.86 18.11 -26.51
C GLU A 5 13.96 18.97 -25.86
N THR A 6 14.87 18.37 -25.09
CA THR A 6 15.83 19.12 -24.27
C THR A 6 17.30 18.92 -24.68
N GLY A 7 17.59 17.89 -25.48
CA GLY A 7 18.95 17.47 -25.78
C GLY A 7 19.66 16.73 -24.63
N VAL A 8 19.02 16.62 -23.45
CA VAL A 8 19.62 15.94 -22.29
C VAL A 8 19.41 14.43 -22.41
N GLN A 9 20.51 13.69 -22.42
CA GLN A 9 20.47 12.23 -22.43
C GLN A 9 20.00 11.70 -21.07
N VAL A 10 19.02 10.79 -21.09
CA VAL A 10 18.50 10.12 -19.91
C VAL A 10 18.66 8.62 -20.06
N THR A 11 19.36 8.00 -19.12
CA THR A 11 19.49 6.55 -19.01
C THR A 11 18.77 6.09 -17.76
N VAL A 12 17.79 5.20 -17.92
CA VAL A 12 17.07 4.58 -16.79
C VAL A 12 17.73 3.24 -16.48
N VAL A 13 18.17 3.09 -15.24
CA VAL A 13 18.79 1.85 -14.74
C VAL A 13 17.84 1.25 -13.69
N THR A 14 17.56 -0.03 -13.82
CA THR A 14 16.71 -0.80 -12.90
C THR A 14 17.57 -1.83 -12.17
N ALA A 15 17.14 -2.21 -10.97
CA ALA A 15 17.72 -3.32 -10.22
C ALA A 15 16.84 -4.56 -10.35
N ALA A 16 17.40 -5.74 -10.10
CA ALA A 16 16.63 -6.96 -9.93
C ALA A 16 15.70 -6.85 -8.71
N ASP A 17 14.65 -7.66 -8.71
CA ASP A 17 13.68 -7.67 -7.62
C ASP A 17 14.36 -7.89 -6.25
N GLY A 18 13.97 -7.09 -5.26
CA GLY A 18 14.55 -7.09 -3.92
C GLY A 18 15.99 -6.57 -3.81
N GLN A 19 16.65 -6.21 -4.93
CA GLN A 19 18.07 -5.82 -4.94
C GLN A 19 18.30 -4.30 -5.04
N TYR A 20 17.25 -3.49 -5.04
CA TYR A 20 17.38 -2.06 -5.29
C TYR A 20 18.38 -1.37 -4.34
N LYS A 21 18.24 -1.56 -3.03
CA LYS A 21 19.10 -0.90 -2.02
C LYS A 21 20.57 -1.32 -2.16
N THR A 22 20.82 -2.61 -2.35
CA THR A 22 22.18 -3.13 -2.52
C THR A 22 22.83 -2.60 -3.79
N THR A 23 22.08 -2.59 -4.88
CA THR A 23 22.53 -2.06 -6.18
C THR A 23 22.80 -0.55 -6.07
N LEU A 24 21.84 0.21 -5.52
CA LEU A 24 21.98 1.66 -5.36
C LEU A 24 23.21 2.04 -4.54
N LYS A 25 23.48 1.37 -3.42
CA LYS A 25 24.68 1.59 -2.62
C LYS A 25 25.97 1.42 -3.42
N SER A 26 26.03 0.37 -4.23
CA SER A 26 27.16 0.09 -5.09
C SER A 26 27.30 1.15 -6.18
N GLU A 27 26.19 1.57 -6.80
CA GLU A 27 26.22 2.58 -7.88
C GLU A 27 26.58 3.98 -7.36
N LEU A 28 26.05 4.39 -6.19
CA LEU A 28 26.36 5.69 -5.58
C LEU A 28 27.83 5.83 -5.17
N ALA A 29 28.57 4.74 -5.00
CA ALA A 29 30.00 4.76 -4.70
C ALA A 29 30.91 4.93 -5.95
N LYS A 30 30.33 4.85 -7.15
CA LYS A 30 31.08 4.94 -8.42
C LYS A 30 31.25 6.39 -8.86
N LYS A 31 32.20 6.59 -9.79
CA LYS A 31 32.40 7.89 -10.42
C LYS A 31 31.19 8.32 -11.25
N ASP A 32 30.51 7.38 -11.88
CA ASP A 32 29.32 7.57 -12.72
C ASP A 32 28.04 7.27 -11.93
N ALA A 33 27.95 7.80 -10.70
CA ALA A 33 26.80 7.61 -9.82
C ALA A 33 25.49 8.10 -10.45
N PRO A 34 24.32 7.50 -10.11
CA PRO A 34 23.02 7.99 -10.56
C PRO A 34 22.79 9.44 -10.13
N THR A 35 22.32 10.26 -11.07
CA THR A 35 21.98 11.67 -10.79
C THR A 35 20.66 11.77 -10.00
N ILE A 36 19.72 10.87 -10.26
CA ILE A 36 18.42 10.80 -9.58
C ILE A 36 18.19 9.36 -9.14
N PHE A 37 17.72 9.17 -7.93
CA PHE A 37 17.39 7.86 -7.38
C PHE A 37 16.20 7.93 -6.45
N ASN A 38 15.49 6.81 -6.26
CA ASN A 38 14.32 6.73 -5.40
C ASN A 38 14.70 6.53 -3.93
N ILE A 39 13.98 7.22 -3.07
CA ILE A 39 13.99 7.03 -1.60
C ILE A 39 12.56 6.75 -1.17
N GLY A 40 12.34 5.64 -0.46
CA GLY A 40 11.02 5.20 -0.04
C GLY A 40 10.61 5.62 1.37
N SER A 41 11.56 6.05 2.21
CA SER A 41 11.29 6.31 3.63
C SER A 41 12.31 7.25 4.27
N THR A 42 11.99 7.75 5.46
CA THR A 42 12.93 8.52 6.29
C THR A 42 14.18 7.70 6.68
N ALA A 43 14.02 6.38 6.86
CA ALA A 43 15.15 5.49 7.12
C ALA A 43 16.12 5.45 5.93
N ASP A 44 15.62 5.47 4.70
CA ASP A 44 16.45 5.56 3.50
C ASP A 44 17.17 6.92 3.43
N CYS A 45 16.51 8.01 3.87
CA CYS A 45 17.18 9.32 3.96
C CYS A 45 18.39 9.26 4.86
N ALA A 46 18.33 8.59 6.02
CA ALA A 46 19.47 8.42 6.91
C ALA A 46 20.61 7.65 6.25
N GLU A 47 20.27 6.61 5.49
CA GLU A 47 21.24 5.76 4.81
C GLU A 47 21.98 6.48 3.67
N TYR A 48 21.29 7.38 2.96
CA TYR A 48 21.82 8.06 1.77
C TYR A 48 22.11 9.55 2.00
N ASP A 49 22.09 10.07 3.25
CA ASP A 49 22.19 11.50 3.58
C ASP A 49 23.35 12.22 2.88
N LYS A 50 24.52 11.59 2.80
CA LYS A 50 25.71 12.18 2.14
C LYS A 50 25.58 12.35 0.62
N TYR A 51 24.60 11.70 0.00
CA TYR A 51 24.33 11.78 -1.45
C TYR A 51 23.10 12.64 -1.77
N ILE A 52 22.32 13.01 -0.74
CA ILE A 52 21.10 13.77 -0.89
C ILE A 52 21.42 15.25 -1.07
N TYR A 53 20.94 15.80 -2.18
CA TYR A 53 20.91 17.24 -2.41
C TYR A 53 19.66 17.84 -1.78
N ASP A 54 19.76 19.02 -1.16
CA ASP A 54 18.61 19.74 -0.62
C ASP A 54 17.74 20.31 -1.76
N LEU A 55 16.54 19.78 -1.90
CA LEU A 55 15.59 20.16 -2.95
C LEU A 55 14.74 21.38 -2.58
N LYS A 56 14.94 22.02 -1.42
CA LYS A 56 14.12 23.11 -0.91
C LYS A 56 13.92 24.27 -1.90
N ASP A 57 14.96 24.61 -2.63
CA ASP A 57 14.95 25.69 -3.61
C ASP A 57 14.72 25.23 -5.06
N SER A 58 14.51 23.92 -5.26
CA SER A 58 14.29 23.33 -6.58
C SER A 58 12.92 23.70 -7.14
N GLU A 59 12.85 23.81 -8.48
CA GLU A 59 11.58 24.05 -9.17
C GLU A 59 10.56 22.92 -8.92
N ILE A 60 11.03 21.66 -8.84
CA ILE A 60 10.13 20.54 -8.57
C ILE A 60 9.46 20.66 -7.20
N TYR A 61 10.20 21.06 -6.16
CA TYR A 61 9.62 21.28 -4.83
C TYR A 61 8.67 22.48 -4.81
N LYS A 62 9.00 23.58 -5.52
CA LYS A 62 8.10 24.75 -5.61
C LYS A 62 6.76 24.40 -6.24
N HIS A 63 6.75 23.50 -7.22
CA HIS A 63 5.54 23.07 -7.94
C HIS A 63 4.70 22.02 -7.19
N LEU A 64 5.18 21.45 -6.07
CA LEU A 64 4.34 20.57 -5.24
C LEU A 64 3.14 21.34 -4.71
N THR A 65 1.95 20.82 -4.99
CA THR A 65 0.68 21.37 -4.49
C THR A 65 0.49 21.10 -2.99
N ASP A 66 1.04 20.00 -2.51
CA ASP A 66 1.05 19.62 -1.10
C ASP A 66 2.49 19.31 -0.66
N LYS A 67 3.02 20.13 0.23
CA LYS A 67 4.39 19.99 0.74
C LYS A 67 4.59 18.76 1.62
N SER A 68 3.51 18.19 2.17
CA SER A 68 3.57 16.92 2.91
C SER A 68 3.98 15.71 2.04
N LEU A 69 3.95 15.87 0.71
CA LEU A 69 4.45 14.88 -0.25
C LEU A 69 5.97 14.90 -0.42
N ALA A 70 6.68 15.70 0.35
CA ALA A 70 8.13 15.68 0.42
C ALA A 70 8.60 14.97 1.69
N LEU A 71 9.74 14.26 1.60
CA LEU A 71 10.43 13.75 2.78
C LEU A 71 11.43 14.80 3.26
N GLU A 72 11.30 15.20 4.52
CA GLU A 72 12.27 16.07 5.18
C GLU A 72 13.20 15.25 6.06
N TYR A 73 14.49 15.53 5.97
CA TYR A 73 15.51 14.88 6.79
C TYR A 73 16.68 15.84 7.07
N ASN A 74 17.09 15.94 8.33
CA ASN A 74 18.18 16.81 8.76
C ASN A 74 18.07 18.27 8.26
N GLY A 75 16.84 18.82 8.22
CA GLY A 75 16.60 20.20 7.77
C GLY A 75 16.65 20.39 6.26
N LYS A 76 16.78 19.32 5.47
CA LYS A 76 16.75 19.32 4.01
C LYS A 76 15.42 18.77 3.51
N VAL A 77 14.96 19.23 2.37
CA VAL A 77 13.98 18.52 1.55
C VAL A 77 14.73 17.43 0.80
N ALA A 78 14.71 16.23 1.36
CA ALA A 78 15.52 15.11 0.88
C ALA A 78 14.96 14.44 -0.37
N SER A 79 13.64 14.46 -0.53
CA SER A 79 12.95 13.81 -1.64
C SER A 79 11.57 14.45 -1.87
N VAL A 80 11.06 14.29 -3.08
CA VAL A 80 9.67 14.64 -3.44
C VAL A 80 8.97 13.41 -4.01
N ALA A 81 7.68 13.26 -3.72
CA ALA A 81 6.92 12.16 -4.27
C ALA A 81 6.82 12.24 -5.80
N ASN A 82 7.07 11.13 -6.47
CA ASN A 82 6.92 11.00 -7.92
C ASN A 82 5.56 10.43 -8.32
N CYS A 83 4.84 9.80 -7.37
CA CYS A 83 3.48 9.29 -7.56
C CYS A 83 2.75 9.32 -6.22
N TYR A 84 1.42 9.25 -6.31
CA TYR A 84 0.52 9.12 -5.18
C TYR A 84 -0.26 7.82 -5.33
N GLU A 85 -0.17 6.96 -4.34
CA GLU A 85 -0.86 5.68 -4.32
C GLU A 85 -1.96 5.69 -3.27
N CYS A 86 -3.14 5.19 -3.65
CA CYS A 86 -4.27 5.05 -2.74
C CYS A 86 -4.51 3.58 -2.44
N TYR A 87 -4.85 3.29 -1.20
CA TYR A 87 -5.28 1.97 -0.77
C TYR A 87 -6.79 1.93 -0.65
N GLY A 88 -7.37 0.78 -0.95
CA GLY A 88 -8.78 0.55 -0.82
C GLY A 88 -9.14 -0.88 -1.23
N ILE A 89 -10.37 -1.27 -0.95
CA ILE A 89 -10.91 -2.53 -1.41
C ILE A 89 -11.46 -2.31 -2.82
N ILE A 90 -10.89 -3.01 -3.79
CA ILE A 90 -11.41 -3.05 -5.15
C ILE A 90 -12.45 -4.16 -5.20
N TYR A 91 -13.64 -3.86 -5.67
CA TYR A 91 -14.71 -4.85 -5.78
C TYR A 91 -15.26 -4.96 -7.20
N ASN A 92 -15.73 -6.14 -7.55
CA ASN A 92 -16.46 -6.36 -8.80
C ASN A 92 -17.93 -6.00 -8.60
N LYS A 93 -18.29 -4.80 -9.07
CA LYS A 93 -19.64 -4.26 -8.94
C LYS A 93 -20.71 -5.19 -9.49
N ALA A 94 -20.49 -5.77 -10.69
CA ALA A 94 -21.47 -6.63 -11.32
C ALA A 94 -21.73 -7.93 -10.53
N ILE A 95 -20.70 -8.48 -9.88
CA ILE A 95 -20.84 -9.66 -9.02
C ILE A 95 -21.69 -9.32 -7.79
N LEU A 96 -21.36 -8.23 -7.10
CA LEU A 96 -22.10 -7.83 -5.89
C LEU A 96 -23.54 -7.38 -6.21
N GLU A 97 -23.79 -6.75 -7.35
CA GLU A 97 -25.15 -6.44 -7.79
C GLU A 97 -25.98 -7.71 -8.07
N LYS A 98 -25.39 -8.75 -8.69
CA LYS A 98 -26.05 -10.05 -8.86
C LYS A 98 -26.31 -10.72 -7.51
N TYR A 99 -25.35 -10.74 -6.61
CA TYR A 99 -25.52 -11.26 -5.25
C TYR A 99 -26.69 -10.59 -4.55
N CYS A 100 -26.76 -9.26 -4.50
CA CYS A 100 -27.83 -8.51 -3.87
C CYS A 100 -29.23 -8.76 -4.51
N SER A 101 -29.25 -8.99 -5.83
CA SER A 101 -30.52 -9.03 -6.59
C SER A 101 -31.06 -10.45 -6.77
N ASN A 102 -30.20 -11.44 -6.91
CA ASN A 102 -30.58 -12.79 -7.35
C ASN A 102 -30.46 -13.84 -6.25
N TYR A 103 -29.62 -13.62 -5.23
CA TYR A 103 -29.51 -14.53 -4.12
C TYR A 103 -30.44 -14.11 -2.98
N SER A 104 -31.44 -14.95 -2.69
CA SER A 104 -32.48 -14.65 -1.68
C SER A 104 -31.95 -14.55 -0.24
N GLY A 105 -30.81 -15.18 0.03
CA GLY A 105 -30.12 -15.17 1.32
C GLY A 105 -29.19 -13.97 1.53
N ALA A 106 -29.02 -13.10 0.52
CA ALA A 106 -28.09 -11.99 0.60
C ALA A 106 -28.26 -11.12 1.84
N VAL A 107 -27.17 -10.92 2.60
CA VAL A 107 -27.17 -10.16 3.86
C VAL A 107 -27.20 -8.66 3.68
N ILE A 108 -27.02 -8.18 2.44
CA ILE A 108 -27.16 -6.77 2.03
C ILE A 108 -28.09 -6.66 0.83
N LYS A 109 -28.66 -5.48 0.60
CA LYS A 109 -29.53 -5.18 -0.53
C LYS A 109 -28.85 -4.33 -1.60
N SER A 110 -27.79 -3.66 -1.24
CA SER A 110 -26.97 -2.82 -2.10
C SER A 110 -25.51 -2.86 -1.63
N VAL A 111 -24.58 -2.67 -2.54
CA VAL A 111 -23.15 -2.48 -2.20
C VAL A 111 -22.96 -1.29 -1.24
N ASP A 112 -23.82 -0.27 -1.36
CA ASP A 112 -23.79 0.92 -0.48
C ASP A 112 -24.16 0.62 0.98
N ASP A 113 -24.63 -0.57 1.29
CA ASP A 113 -24.89 -1.02 2.67
C ASP A 113 -23.58 -1.39 3.39
N ILE A 114 -22.50 -1.66 2.67
CA ILE A 114 -21.19 -1.94 3.24
C ILE A 114 -20.54 -0.61 3.67
N LYS A 115 -20.75 -0.24 4.94
CA LYS A 115 -20.26 1.03 5.51
C LYS A 115 -19.20 0.85 6.59
N ASP A 116 -19.01 -0.35 7.05
CA ASP A 116 -18.10 -0.71 8.14
C ASP A 116 -17.52 -2.12 7.94
N LEU A 117 -16.52 -2.44 8.75
CA LEU A 117 -15.84 -3.73 8.70
C LEU A 117 -16.78 -4.89 9.07
N ASP A 118 -17.66 -4.70 10.05
CA ASP A 118 -18.56 -5.75 10.52
C ASP A 118 -19.55 -6.17 9.41
N THR A 119 -20.02 -5.21 8.60
CA THR A 119 -20.86 -5.50 7.44
C THR A 119 -20.07 -6.19 6.33
N LEU A 120 -18.82 -5.75 6.08
CA LEU A 120 -17.93 -6.39 5.11
C LEU A 120 -17.64 -7.84 5.51
N GLU A 121 -17.29 -8.11 6.77
CA GLU A 121 -17.07 -9.46 7.30
C GLU A 121 -18.30 -10.36 7.11
N LYS A 122 -19.50 -9.83 7.41
CA LYS A 122 -20.77 -10.59 7.20
C LYS A 122 -20.98 -10.96 5.74
N VAL A 123 -20.71 -10.04 4.82
CA VAL A 123 -20.84 -10.33 3.37
C VAL A 123 -19.82 -11.36 2.93
N ALA A 124 -18.57 -11.25 3.38
CA ALA A 124 -17.52 -12.20 3.04
C ALA A 124 -17.85 -13.60 3.57
N THR A 125 -18.23 -13.70 4.82
CA THR A 125 -18.62 -14.98 5.46
C THR A 125 -19.81 -15.60 4.75
N ASP A 126 -20.87 -14.82 4.45
CA ASP A 126 -22.05 -15.32 3.75
C ASP A 126 -21.70 -15.84 2.34
N ILE A 127 -20.85 -15.12 1.60
CA ILE A 127 -20.42 -15.57 0.28
C ILE A 127 -19.63 -16.88 0.38
N ASN A 128 -18.72 -17.01 1.35
CA ASN A 128 -17.90 -18.23 1.49
C ASN A 128 -18.72 -19.42 1.96
N GLU A 129 -19.61 -19.22 2.92
CA GLU A 129 -20.45 -20.31 3.46
C GLU A 129 -21.49 -20.81 2.46
N HIS A 130 -21.92 -19.96 1.50
CA HIS A 130 -22.98 -20.26 0.56
C HIS A 130 -22.54 -20.15 -0.91
N VAL A 131 -21.25 -20.30 -1.19
CA VAL A 131 -20.67 -20.07 -2.52
C VAL A 131 -21.36 -20.84 -3.64
N ASP A 132 -21.73 -22.10 -3.40
CA ASP A 132 -22.38 -22.94 -4.40
C ASP A 132 -23.81 -22.47 -4.72
N ASP A 133 -24.59 -22.08 -3.70
CA ASP A 133 -25.93 -21.56 -3.86
C ASP A 133 -25.93 -20.19 -4.55
N ILE A 134 -24.95 -19.34 -4.20
CA ILE A 134 -24.76 -18.04 -4.83
C ILE A 134 -24.36 -18.20 -6.30
N ASN A 135 -23.41 -19.09 -6.60
CA ASN A 135 -22.99 -19.39 -7.96
C ASN A 135 -24.17 -19.83 -8.82
N LYS A 136 -25.01 -20.71 -8.28
CA LYS A 136 -26.23 -21.20 -8.96
C LYS A 136 -27.28 -20.11 -9.15
N ALA A 137 -27.55 -19.32 -8.11
CA ALA A 137 -28.59 -18.27 -8.15
C ALA A 137 -28.21 -17.10 -9.05
N CYS A 138 -26.91 -16.78 -9.10
CA CYS A 138 -26.38 -15.59 -9.76
C CYS A 138 -25.72 -15.87 -11.10
N ASP A 139 -25.63 -17.13 -11.52
CA ASP A 139 -24.86 -17.56 -12.70
C ASP A 139 -23.41 -17.01 -12.62
N LEU A 140 -22.70 -17.46 -11.56
CA LEU A 140 -21.33 -17.08 -11.25
C LEU A 140 -20.45 -18.32 -11.04
N HIS A 141 -19.14 -18.11 -10.92
CA HIS A 141 -18.14 -19.15 -10.68
C HIS A 141 -17.14 -18.66 -9.61
N LEU A 142 -17.67 -18.23 -8.46
CA LEU A 142 -16.85 -17.80 -7.32
C LEU A 142 -16.27 -19.04 -6.64
N THR A 143 -15.07 -18.87 -6.11
CA THR A 143 -14.42 -19.84 -5.20
C THR A 143 -14.40 -19.30 -3.78
N GLU A 144 -14.22 -18.00 -3.62
CA GLU A 144 -14.10 -17.29 -2.34
C GLU A 144 -14.64 -15.87 -2.47
N ALA A 145 -14.85 -15.21 -1.34
CA ALA A 145 -15.32 -13.83 -1.29
C ALA A 145 -14.24 -12.81 -1.69
N PHE A 146 -12.97 -13.10 -1.37
CA PHE A 146 -11.83 -12.24 -1.66
C PHE A 146 -10.78 -12.92 -2.50
N ALA A 147 -9.98 -12.09 -3.20
CA ALA A 147 -8.66 -12.44 -3.68
C ALA A 147 -7.65 -11.49 -3.06
N SER A 148 -6.69 -12.00 -2.32
CA SER A 148 -5.67 -11.22 -1.66
C SER A 148 -4.27 -11.46 -2.26
N ALA A 149 -3.30 -10.68 -1.81
CA ALA A 149 -1.91 -10.94 -2.16
C ALA A 149 -1.42 -12.22 -1.49
N GLY A 150 -0.54 -12.96 -2.16
CA GLY A 150 0.11 -14.13 -1.59
C GLY A 150 1.02 -13.80 -0.40
N LEU A 151 1.37 -14.83 0.36
CA LEU A 151 2.27 -14.74 1.52
C LEU A 151 3.74 -15.01 1.17
N ASP A 152 4.06 -15.12 -0.12
CA ASP A 152 5.43 -15.25 -0.60
C ASP A 152 6.27 -13.99 -0.33
N SER A 153 7.58 -14.10 -0.46
CA SER A 153 8.51 -13.00 -0.15
C SER A 153 8.35 -11.75 -1.00
N GLY A 154 7.73 -11.86 -2.18
CA GLY A 154 7.44 -10.73 -3.06
C GLY A 154 6.13 -10.02 -2.75
N SER A 155 5.23 -10.66 -1.97
CA SER A 155 3.86 -10.19 -1.75
C SER A 155 3.51 -9.91 -0.29
N ASN A 156 4.15 -10.58 0.68
CA ASN A 156 3.82 -10.52 2.11
C ASN A 156 3.97 -9.14 2.77
N TRP A 157 4.72 -8.23 2.16
CA TRP A 157 4.91 -6.87 2.66
C TRP A 157 3.60 -6.08 2.77
N ARG A 158 2.56 -6.50 2.05
CA ARG A 158 1.22 -5.91 2.16
C ARG A 158 0.61 -6.15 3.52
N PHE A 159 0.83 -7.34 4.08
CA PHE A 159 0.37 -7.68 5.43
C PHE A 159 1.25 -7.07 6.52
N THR A 160 2.56 -7.14 6.36
CA THR A 160 3.52 -6.68 7.38
C THR A 160 3.72 -5.18 7.38
N GLY A 161 3.74 -4.54 6.22
CA GLY A 161 3.95 -3.10 6.07
C GLY A 161 2.64 -2.31 6.13
N HIS A 162 1.71 -2.60 5.24
CA HIS A 162 0.51 -1.78 5.11
C HIS A 162 -0.51 -2.05 6.21
N LEU A 163 -0.95 -3.30 6.39
CA LEU A 163 -2.02 -3.60 7.35
C LEU A 163 -1.53 -3.48 8.80
N ALA A 164 -0.37 -4.03 9.12
CA ALA A 164 0.19 -3.89 10.47
C ALA A 164 0.54 -2.43 10.79
N GLY A 165 1.02 -1.69 9.79
CA GLY A 165 1.32 -0.26 9.92
C GLY A 165 0.13 0.59 10.35
N LEU A 166 -1.09 0.25 9.93
CA LEU A 166 -2.29 0.96 10.36
C LEU A 166 -2.55 0.81 11.86
N ALA A 167 -2.41 -0.39 12.41
CA ALA A 167 -2.59 -0.65 13.83
C ALA A 167 -1.59 0.16 14.68
N LEU A 168 -0.33 0.21 14.25
CA LEU A 168 0.71 1.00 14.90
C LEU A 168 0.47 2.51 14.75
N TYR A 169 0.02 2.96 13.59
CA TYR A 169 -0.29 4.38 13.36
C TYR A 169 -1.34 4.89 14.36
N TYR A 170 -2.43 4.16 14.56
CA TYR A 170 -3.47 4.57 15.49
C TYR A 170 -3.00 4.50 16.95
N GLU A 171 -2.22 3.48 17.33
CA GLU A 171 -1.61 3.40 18.65
C GLU A 171 -0.71 4.61 18.93
N PHE A 172 0.18 4.92 18.00
CA PHE A 172 1.11 6.05 18.15
C PHE A 172 0.39 7.40 18.17
N LYS A 173 -0.66 7.54 17.36
CA LYS A 173 -1.50 8.74 17.36
C LYS A 173 -2.19 8.96 18.71
N ASP A 174 -2.80 7.92 19.27
CA ASP A 174 -3.51 8.01 20.54
C ASP A 174 -2.55 8.22 21.72
N ASP A 175 -1.37 7.64 21.65
CA ASP A 175 -0.31 7.81 22.66
C ASP A 175 0.52 9.09 22.47
N ASN A 176 0.24 9.90 21.44
CA ASN A 176 1.01 11.09 21.07
C ASN A 176 2.51 10.81 20.88
N VAL A 177 2.85 9.69 20.30
CA VAL A 177 4.24 9.29 20.02
C VAL A 177 4.78 10.13 18.85
N THR A 178 5.87 10.87 19.09
CA THR A 178 6.51 11.75 18.10
C THR A 178 7.86 11.23 17.61
N GLU A 179 8.41 10.23 18.30
CA GLU A 179 9.69 9.61 17.97
C GLU A 179 9.54 8.09 18.03
N GLN A 180 10.49 7.35 17.47
CA GLN A 180 10.45 5.88 17.50
C GLN A 180 10.48 5.36 18.95
N PRO A 181 9.41 4.68 19.42
CA PRO A 181 9.38 4.14 20.76
C PRO A 181 10.24 2.86 20.87
N ALA A 182 10.75 2.59 22.06
CA ALA A 182 11.50 1.36 22.34
C ALA A 182 10.61 0.11 22.34
N THR A 183 9.32 0.27 22.61
CA THR A 183 8.33 -0.83 22.65
C THR A 183 7.00 -0.37 22.09
N ILE A 184 6.19 -1.31 21.63
CA ILE A 184 4.79 -1.10 21.25
C ILE A 184 3.89 -1.76 22.29
N LYS A 185 2.68 -1.24 22.49
CA LYS A 185 1.68 -1.79 23.41
C LYS A 185 0.83 -2.87 22.75
N GLY A 186 0.64 -2.77 21.46
CA GLY A 186 -0.21 -3.68 20.71
C GLY A 186 -1.71 -3.38 20.88
N THR A 187 -2.08 -2.14 21.21
CA THR A 187 -3.47 -1.72 21.48
C THR A 187 -4.44 -2.12 20.38
N TYR A 188 -4.03 -1.98 19.12
CA TYR A 188 -4.87 -2.26 17.95
C TYR A 188 -4.57 -3.60 17.25
N LEU A 189 -3.79 -4.48 17.86
CA LEU A 189 -3.54 -5.83 17.31
C LEU A 189 -4.82 -6.66 17.12
N PRO A 190 -5.85 -6.59 17.99
CA PRO A 190 -7.11 -7.28 17.73
C PRO A 190 -7.81 -6.82 16.45
N ASN A 191 -7.74 -5.52 16.13
CA ASN A 191 -8.29 -4.97 14.89
C ASN A 191 -7.48 -5.46 13.67
N TYR A 192 -6.15 -5.45 13.78
CA TYR A 192 -5.28 -6.01 12.75
C TYR A 192 -5.59 -7.50 12.51
N LYS A 193 -5.80 -8.28 13.58
CA LYS A 193 -6.15 -9.69 13.46
C LYS A 193 -7.44 -9.89 12.67
N LYS A 194 -8.50 -9.12 12.93
CA LYS A 194 -9.76 -9.19 12.16
C LYS A 194 -9.52 -8.98 10.67
N ILE A 195 -8.77 -7.93 10.32
CA ILE A 195 -8.45 -7.64 8.91
C ILE A 195 -7.61 -8.76 8.30
N PHE A 196 -6.63 -9.27 9.05
CA PHE A 196 -5.78 -10.37 8.59
C PHE A 196 -6.60 -11.65 8.35
N ASP A 197 -7.51 -11.99 9.28
CA ASP A 197 -8.38 -13.16 9.16
C ASP A 197 -9.29 -13.02 7.91
N LEU A 198 -9.86 -11.85 7.67
CA LEU A 198 -10.66 -11.56 6.47
C LEU A 198 -9.85 -11.83 5.17
N TYR A 199 -8.60 -11.36 5.12
CA TYR A 199 -7.74 -11.52 3.94
C TYR A 199 -7.16 -12.93 3.76
N ILE A 200 -7.12 -13.73 4.80
CA ILE A 200 -6.55 -15.09 4.76
C ILE A 200 -7.65 -16.15 4.79
N THR A 201 -8.63 -16.00 5.68
CA THR A 201 -9.69 -17.01 5.88
C THR A 201 -10.75 -16.95 4.80
N ASP A 202 -11.10 -15.74 4.36
CA ASP A 202 -12.17 -15.47 3.39
C ASP A 202 -11.63 -15.15 1.99
N SER A 203 -10.42 -15.60 1.68
CA SER A 203 -9.70 -15.22 0.46
C SER A 203 -8.95 -16.38 -0.18
N THR A 204 -8.96 -16.43 -1.50
CA THR A 204 -7.96 -17.19 -2.26
C THR A 204 -6.64 -16.42 -2.30
N THR A 205 -5.55 -17.08 -1.95
CA THR A 205 -4.18 -16.54 -2.00
C THR A 205 -3.35 -17.23 -3.09
#